data_45580263b3cc91ef573614993db3eaf5
#
_entry.id   45580263b3cc91ef573614993db3eaf5
#
_cell.length_a   1.000
_cell.length_b   1.000
_cell.length_c   1.000
_cell.angle_alpha   90.00
_cell.angle_beta   90.00
_cell.angle_gamma   90.00
#
_symmetry.space_group_name_H-M   'P 1'
#
loop_
_entity.id
_entity.type
_entity.pdbx_description
1 polymer ?
#
loop_
_entity_poly.entity_id
_entity_poly.type
_entity_poly.pdbx_seq_one_letter_code
_entity_poly.pdbx_strand_id
1 'polypeptide(L)'
;MKMNPQDLVAMKGCKRIAMLTAYTCPIARSIEEAGIPVILVGDTVGMVEMGFDTTRDVTIEHMEYHVGAVRRGAKNTHIIGDLPFGTDVDPQTALINATRLIEAGADSVKLEGPNTRVIEHLVDHDIPVVGHTGLLPQTAKTFKQVGRTAAEANRIALEAQAIEKAGAFMIVLEHIPHALAGEITKALSVPTIGIGAGADCDGQVLVINDALGLGDYWPPFSKQYAYVSKTVLKVAREFSEEVESMKFPSNIIQFTGTDKN
;
A
#
# COMPACT_ATOMS: atom_id res chain seq x y z
N MET A 1 5.51 -7.66 -19.05
CA MET A 1 4.05 -7.56 -19.36
C MET A 1 3.39 -7.05 -18.08
N LYS A 2 2.51 -6.08 -18.20
CA LYS A 2 1.80 -5.50 -17.03
C LYS A 2 0.87 -6.57 -16.44
N MET A 3 0.92 -6.79 -15.12
CA MET A 3 0.04 -7.72 -14.43
C MET A 3 -1.37 -7.13 -14.30
N ASN A 4 -2.35 -7.92 -14.68
CA ASN A 4 -3.76 -7.57 -14.52
C ASN A 4 -4.36 -8.28 -13.26
N PRO A 5 -5.57 -7.94 -12.83
CA PRO A 5 -6.21 -8.58 -11.67
C PRO A 5 -6.30 -10.11 -11.77
N GLN A 6 -6.57 -10.66 -12.96
CA GLN A 6 -6.70 -12.10 -13.18
C GLN A 6 -5.35 -12.82 -13.02
N ASP A 7 -4.25 -12.19 -13.45
CA ASP A 7 -2.90 -12.72 -13.22
C ASP A 7 -2.58 -12.83 -11.73
N LEU A 8 -3.01 -11.82 -10.94
CA LEU A 8 -2.83 -11.82 -9.49
C LEU A 8 -3.70 -12.89 -8.79
N VAL A 9 -4.95 -13.04 -9.23
CA VAL A 9 -5.84 -14.12 -8.73
C VAL A 9 -5.23 -15.50 -9.02
N ALA A 10 -4.66 -15.71 -10.19
CA ALA A 10 -4.02 -16.96 -10.58
C ALA A 10 -2.76 -17.30 -9.73
N MET A 11 -2.20 -16.34 -9.01
CA MET A 11 -1.09 -16.58 -8.08
C MET A 11 -1.52 -17.25 -6.78
N LYS A 12 -2.82 -17.21 -6.42
CA LYS A 12 -3.32 -17.82 -5.18
C LYS A 12 -2.95 -19.30 -5.09
N GLY A 13 -2.35 -19.68 -3.97
CA GLY A 13 -1.91 -21.05 -3.72
C GLY A 13 -0.71 -21.53 -4.57
N CYS A 14 -0.28 -20.74 -5.57
CA CYS A 14 0.81 -21.10 -6.50
C CYS A 14 2.09 -20.32 -6.23
N LYS A 15 1.97 -19.00 -6.03
CA LYS A 15 3.12 -18.11 -5.83
C LYS A 15 2.76 -17.00 -4.85
N ARG A 16 3.65 -16.72 -3.89
CA ARG A 16 3.46 -15.66 -2.92
C ARG A 16 3.52 -14.28 -3.60
N ILE A 17 2.62 -13.39 -3.20
CA ILE A 17 2.51 -12.03 -3.73
C ILE A 17 3.25 -11.08 -2.79
N ALA A 18 4.37 -10.53 -3.25
CA ALA A 18 5.03 -9.44 -2.55
C ALA A 18 4.41 -8.12 -2.99
N MET A 19 4.05 -7.27 -2.04
CA MET A 19 3.52 -5.93 -2.26
C MET A 19 4.29 -4.93 -1.40
N LEU A 20 4.64 -3.79 -1.96
CA LEU A 20 5.19 -2.65 -1.23
C LEU A 20 4.36 -1.41 -1.48
N THR A 21 4.32 -0.50 -0.51
CA THR A 21 3.80 0.83 -0.81
C THR A 21 4.82 1.65 -1.58
N ALA A 22 4.37 2.64 -2.34
CA ALA A 22 5.21 3.68 -2.90
C ALA A 22 4.42 4.97 -3.06
N TYR A 23 5.12 6.10 -2.98
CA TYR A 23 4.50 7.43 -3.02
C TYR A 23 5.21 8.37 -3.98
N THR A 24 6.35 7.96 -4.52
CA THR A 24 7.19 8.77 -5.41
C THR A 24 7.67 7.99 -6.63
N CYS A 25 7.96 8.70 -7.71
CA CYS A 25 8.46 8.12 -8.95
C CYS A 25 9.78 7.33 -8.78
N PRO A 26 10.83 7.82 -8.10
CA PRO A 26 12.08 7.06 -7.97
C PRO A 26 11.92 5.77 -7.15
N ILE A 27 11.14 5.80 -6.07
CA ILE A 27 10.87 4.60 -5.26
C ILE A 27 10.09 3.58 -6.09
N ALA A 28 9.03 4.01 -6.80
CA ALA A 28 8.25 3.13 -7.66
C ALA A 28 9.10 2.46 -8.75
N ARG A 29 10.05 3.21 -9.35
CA ARG A 29 10.98 2.66 -10.35
C ARG A 29 11.84 1.55 -9.75
N SER A 30 12.42 1.77 -8.60
CA SER A 30 13.25 0.76 -7.93
C SER A 30 12.45 -0.50 -7.55
N ILE A 31 11.19 -0.33 -7.13
CA ILE A 31 10.30 -1.44 -6.82
C ILE A 31 9.96 -2.25 -8.10
N GLU A 32 9.69 -1.57 -9.22
CA GLU A 32 9.46 -2.24 -10.52
C GLU A 32 10.72 -2.96 -11.00
N GLU A 33 11.90 -2.33 -10.93
CA GLU A 33 13.19 -2.94 -11.29
C GLU A 33 13.51 -4.17 -10.43
N ALA A 34 13.09 -4.18 -9.17
CA ALA A 34 13.21 -5.32 -8.27
C ALA A 34 12.23 -6.47 -8.59
N GLY A 35 11.31 -6.28 -9.53
CA GLY A 35 10.33 -7.29 -9.95
C GLY A 35 9.20 -7.52 -8.97
N ILE A 36 8.90 -6.57 -8.07
CA ILE A 36 7.73 -6.63 -7.19
C ILE A 36 6.46 -6.49 -8.05
N PRO A 37 5.51 -7.44 -7.95
CA PRO A 37 4.36 -7.50 -8.86
C PRO A 37 3.31 -6.42 -8.59
N VAL A 38 3.22 -5.90 -7.35
CA VAL A 38 2.15 -4.98 -6.94
C VAL A 38 2.71 -3.84 -6.10
N ILE A 39 2.29 -2.63 -6.42
CA ILE A 39 2.52 -1.43 -5.61
C ILE A 39 1.18 -0.93 -5.06
N LEU A 40 1.14 -0.63 -3.78
CA LEU A 40 0.02 0.05 -3.13
C LEU A 40 0.37 1.53 -2.93
N VAL A 41 -0.42 2.42 -3.50
CA VAL A 41 -0.42 3.83 -3.12
C VAL A 41 -1.48 3.99 -2.03
N GLY A 42 -1.05 3.81 -0.77
CA GLY A 42 -1.93 3.81 0.39
C GLY A 42 -2.15 5.21 0.97
N ASP A 43 -3.30 5.44 1.60
CA ASP A 43 -3.58 6.68 2.33
C ASP A 43 -2.67 6.86 3.57
N THR A 44 -1.95 5.83 3.97
CA THR A 44 -0.83 5.91 4.92
C THR A 44 0.20 6.97 4.52
N VAL A 45 0.25 7.38 3.23
CA VAL A 45 1.07 8.50 2.74
C VAL A 45 0.91 9.76 3.59
N GLY A 46 -0.30 10.02 4.07
CA GLY A 46 -0.56 11.15 4.98
C GLY A 46 0.33 11.12 6.22
N MET A 47 0.46 9.96 6.83
CA MET A 47 1.25 9.80 8.06
C MET A 47 2.75 9.70 7.79
N VAL A 48 3.17 8.96 6.77
CA VAL A 48 4.60 8.62 6.57
C VAL A 48 5.37 9.58 5.68
N GLU A 49 4.67 10.39 4.86
CA GLU A 49 5.30 11.34 3.93
C GLU A 49 4.83 12.80 4.15
N MET A 50 3.57 13.00 4.57
CA MET A 50 2.98 14.32 4.68
C MET A 50 2.96 14.86 6.11
N GLY A 51 3.27 14.01 7.11
CA GLY A 51 3.34 14.40 8.53
C GLY A 51 1.97 14.62 9.18
N PHE A 52 0.89 14.03 8.64
CA PHE A 52 -0.41 14.05 9.28
C PHE A 52 -0.46 13.04 10.45
N ASP A 53 -1.25 13.34 11.46
CA ASP A 53 -1.44 12.45 12.61
C ASP A 53 -2.27 11.20 12.27
N THR A 54 -3.11 11.29 11.24
CA THR A 54 -4.03 10.23 10.82
C THR A 54 -4.16 10.15 9.29
N THR A 55 -4.62 9.01 8.77
CA THR A 55 -4.95 8.85 7.35
C THR A 55 -6.20 9.65 6.94
N ARG A 56 -7.00 10.15 7.91
CA ARG A 56 -8.27 10.86 7.66
C ARG A 56 -8.11 12.20 6.97
N ASP A 57 -6.93 12.81 7.08
CA ASP A 57 -6.64 14.11 6.50
C ASP A 57 -6.18 14.01 5.03
N VAL A 58 -6.03 12.77 4.54
CA VAL A 58 -5.70 12.52 3.14
C VAL A 58 -6.93 12.73 2.27
N THR A 59 -6.77 13.54 1.23
CA THR A 59 -7.82 13.81 0.25
C THR A 59 -7.62 13.01 -1.04
N ILE A 60 -8.64 12.95 -1.88
CA ILE A 60 -8.54 12.29 -3.17
C ILE A 60 -7.50 12.97 -4.09
N GLU A 61 -7.31 14.30 -3.99
CA GLU A 61 -6.30 15.05 -4.72
C GLU A 61 -4.88 14.62 -4.32
N HIS A 62 -4.64 14.38 -3.03
CA HIS A 62 -3.38 13.81 -2.56
C HIS A 62 -3.14 12.44 -3.20
N MET A 63 -4.15 11.60 -3.22
CA MET A 63 -4.03 10.26 -3.79
C MET A 63 -3.79 10.30 -5.31
N GLU A 64 -4.50 11.13 -6.06
CA GLU A 64 -4.26 11.34 -7.49
C GLU A 64 -2.82 11.77 -7.77
N TYR A 65 -2.30 12.72 -7.00
CA TYR A 65 -0.93 13.20 -7.14
C TYR A 65 0.09 12.07 -6.96
N HIS A 66 -0.06 11.28 -5.89
CA HIS A 66 0.87 10.19 -5.59
C HIS A 66 0.71 9.01 -6.56
N VAL A 67 -0.52 8.62 -6.93
CA VAL A 67 -0.77 7.60 -7.96
C VAL A 67 -0.11 7.99 -9.27
N GLY A 68 -0.30 9.24 -9.73
CA GLY A 68 0.34 9.73 -10.94
C GLY A 68 1.88 9.74 -10.86
N ALA A 69 2.45 10.09 -9.71
CA ALA A 69 3.90 10.04 -9.49
C ALA A 69 4.44 8.60 -9.56
N VAL A 70 3.76 7.66 -8.89
CA VAL A 70 4.10 6.23 -8.89
C VAL A 70 3.99 5.64 -10.28
N ARG A 71 2.92 5.93 -11.04
CA ARG A 71 2.75 5.44 -12.42
C ARG A 71 3.85 5.92 -13.36
N ARG A 72 4.35 7.14 -13.19
CA ARG A 72 5.50 7.62 -13.97
C ARG A 72 6.79 6.84 -13.68
N GLY A 73 6.93 6.29 -12.48
CA GLY A 73 8.05 5.46 -12.07
C GLY A 73 7.91 4.00 -12.47
N ALA A 74 6.73 3.43 -12.30
CA ALA A 74 6.42 2.01 -12.52
C ALA A 74 5.36 1.86 -13.61
N LYS A 75 5.78 1.54 -14.83
CA LYS A 75 4.90 1.47 -16.01
C LYS A 75 4.19 0.14 -16.16
N ASN A 76 4.82 -0.94 -15.68
CA ASN A 76 4.37 -2.32 -15.87
C ASN A 76 3.92 -3.01 -14.58
N THR A 77 4.23 -2.46 -13.40
CA THR A 77 3.77 -2.99 -12.12
C THR A 77 2.28 -2.67 -11.92
N HIS A 78 1.53 -3.60 -11.34
CA HIS A 78 0.14 -3.35 -10.96
C HIS A 78 0.08 -2.34 -9.81
N ILE A 79 -0.65 -1.24 -10.00
CA ILE A 79 -0.79 -0.17 -9.02
C ILE A 79 -2.19 -0.17 -8.45
N ILE A 80 -2.29 -0.27 -7.13
CA ILE A 80 -3.53 -0.12 -6.36
C ILE A 80 -3.54 1.30 -5.78
N GLY A 81 -4.63 2.05 -5.99
CA GLY A 81 -4.86 3.35 -5.35
C GLY A 81 -5.87 3.23 -4.22
N ASP A 82 -5.56 3.72 -3.02
CA ASP A 82 -6.52 3.77 -1.93
C ASP A 82 -7.57 4.85 -2.14
N LEU A 83 -8.84 4.51 -1.86
CA LEU A 83 -9.90 5.48 -1.65
C LEU A 83 -9.76 6.02 -0.22
N PRO A 84 -9.37 7.30 -0.03
CA PRO A 84 -9.17 7.84 1.31
C PRO A 84 -10.50 8.02 2.06
N PHE A 85 -10.40 8.19 3.37
CA PHE A 85 -11.55 8.33 4.26
C PHE A 85 -12.59 9.31 3.73
N GLY A 86 -13.85 8.86 3.67
CA GLY A 86 -14.99 9.68 3.26
C GLY A 86 -15.19 9.82 1.74
N THR A 87 -14.38 9.15 0.91
CA THR A 87 -14.50 9.21 -0.56
C THR A 87 -15.29 8.02 -1.15
N ASP A 88 -15.73 7.09 -0.30
CA ASP A 88 -16.49 5.89 -0.64
C ASP A 88 -17.80 5.74 0.18
N VAL A 89 -18.36 6.87 0.63
CA VAL A 89 -19.54 6.92 1.52
C VAL A 89 -20.81 6.39 0.86
N ASP A 90 -20.90 6.44 -0.44
CA ASP A 90 -21.96 5.87 -1.24
C ASP A 90 -21.43 5.41 -2.62
N PRO A 91 -22.17 4.52 -3.34
CA PRO A 91 -21.69 3.97 -4.60
C PRO A 91 -21.32 4.99 -5.68
N GLN A 92 -22.12 6.06 -5.83
CA GLN A 92 -21.85 7.08 -6.85
C GLN A 92 -20.63 7.93 -6.54
N THR A 93 -20.47 8.35 -5.29
CA THR A 93 -19.29 9.07 -4.80
C THR A 93 -18.04 8.22 -4.96
N ALA A 94 -18.11 6.92 -4.60
CA ALA A 94 -17.00 5.98 -4.77
C ALA A 94 -16.62 5.82 -6.25
N LEU A 95 -17.60 5.70 -7.15
CA LEU A 95 -17.35 5.57 -8.60
C LEU A 95 -16.63 6.79 -9.16
N ILE A 96 -17.06 7.99 -8.81
CA ILE A 96 -16.40 9.24 -9.23
C ILE A 96 -14.94 9.26 -8.76
N ASN A 97 -14.69 8.99 -7.48
CA ASN A 97 -13.35 9.03 -6.91
C ASN A 97 -12.46 7.88 -7.41
N ALA A 98 -12.99 6.69 -7.56
CA ALA A 98 -12.27 5.56 -8.13
C ALA A 98 -11.85 5.84 -9.59
N THR A 99 -12.75 6.42 -10.40
CA THR A 99 -12.44 6.82 -11.78
C THR A 99 -11.27 7.80 -11.82
N ARG A 100 -11.23 8.80 -10.92
CA ARG A 100 -10.11 9.75 -10.81
C ARG A 100 -8.77 9.03 -10.56
N LEU A 101 -8.75 8.03 -9.66
CA LEU A 101 -7.53 7.25 -9.38
C LEU A 101 -7.11 6.39 -10.58
N ILE A 102 -8.06 5.78 -11.29
CA ILE A 102 -7.77 5.02 -12.52
C ILE A 102 -7.19 5.95 -13.60
N GLU A 103 -7.78 7.12 -13.81
CA GLU A 103 -7.28 8.14 -14.75
C GLU A 103 -5.88 8.65 -14.36
N ALA A 104 -5.60 8.79 -13.06
CA ALA A 104 -4.28 9.12 -12.55
C ALA A 104 -3.23 8.00 -12.78
N GLY A 105 -3.68 6.77 -13.06
CA GLY A 105 -2.82 5.65 -13.42
C GLY A 105 -2.89 4.44 -12.53
N ALA A 106 -3.82 4.35 -11.58
CA ALA A 106 -4.08 3.11 -10.85
C ALA A 106 -4.66 2.02 -11.78
N ASP A 107 -4.44 0.75 -11.45
CA ASP A 107 -5.01 -0.40 -12.15
C ASP A 107 -6.21 -0.97 -11.42
N SER A 108 -6.30 -0.67 -10.14
CA SER A 108 -7.40 -1.04 -9.25
C SER A 108 -7.46 -0.05 -8.08
N VAL A 109 -8.56 -0.08 -7.35
CA VAL A 109 -8.71 0.74 -6.14
C VAL A 109 -8.85 -0.15 -4.90
N LYS A 110 -8.45 0.37 -3.72
CA LYS A 110 -8.69 -0.28 -2.44
C LYS A 110 -9.66 0.57 -1.60
N LEU A 111 -10.51 -0.08 -0.83
CA LEU A 111 -11.38 0.55 0.16
C LEU A 111 -11.46 -0.28 1.44
N GLU A 112 -11.72 0.39 2.56
CA GLU A 112 -11.79 -0.23 3.88
C GLU A 112 -13.20 -0.68 4.27
N GLY A 113 -13.26 -1.86 4.88
CA GLY A 113 -14.49 -2.41 5.45
C GLY A 113 -15.41 -3.11 4.45
N PRO A 114 -16.50 -3.72 4.96
CA PRO A 114 -17.39 -4.58 4.18
C PRO A 114 -18.49 -3.78 3.46
N ASN A 115 -18.11 -2.68 2.78
CA ASN A 115 -19.07 -1.87 2.00
C ASN A 115 -19.43 -2.57 0.67
N THR A 116 -20.16 -3.70 0.76
CA THR A 116 -20.46 -4.56 -0.40
C THR A 116 -21.17 -3.83 -1.51
N ARG A 117 -22.09 -2.88 -1.19
CA ARG A 117 -22.80 -2.09 -2.19
C ARG A 117 -21.88 -1.20 -3.03
N VAL A 118 -20.85 -0.64 -2.40
CA VAL A 118 -19.84 0.14 -3.12
C VAL A 118 -18.98 -0.79 -3.97
N ILE A 119 -18.51 -1.91 -3.41
CA ILE A 119 -17.71 -2.89 -4.14
C ILE A 119 -18.43 -3.39 -5.37
N GLU A 120 -19.67 -3.87 -5.22
CA GLU A 120 -20.52 -4.34 -6.33
C GLU A 120 -20.67 -3.25 -7.41
N HIS A 121 -20.97 -2.02 -7.00
CA HIS A 121 -21.15 -0.91 -7.93
C HIS A 121 -19.88 -0.57 -8.71
N LEU A 122 -18.71 -0.58 -8.06
CA LEU A 122 -17.42 -0.34 -8.74
C LEU A 122 -17.10 -1.46 -9.73
N VAL A 123 -17.32 -2.72 -9.32
CA VAL A 123 -17.10 -3.91 -10.17
C VAL A 123 -18.04 -3.91 -11.38
N ASP A 124 -19.30 -3.54 -11.20
CA ASP A 124 -20.28 -3.41 -12.28
C ASP A 124 -19.92 -2.32 -13.31
N HIS A 125 -19.01 -1.40 -12.93
CA HIS A 125 -18.45 -0.35 -13.80
C HIS A 125 -17.00 -0.64 -14.24
N ASP A 126 -16.62 -1.92 -14.26
CA ASP A 126 -15.30 -2.39 -14.72
C ASP A 126 -14.10 -1.82 -13.92
N ILE A 127 -14.32 -1.37 -12.68
CA ILE A 127 -13.26 -0.95 -11.78
C ILE A 127 -12.87 -2.11 -10.88
N PRO A 128 -11.63 -2.67 -11.00
CA PRO A 128 -11.18 -3.75 -10.15
C PRO A 128 -10.99 -3.27 -8.70
N VAL A 129 -11.50 -4.05 -7.74
CA VAL A 129 -11.51 -3.69 -6.32
C VAL A 129 -10.67 -4.64 -5.50
N VAL A 130 -9.84 -4.07 -4.62
CA VAL A 130 -9.18 -4.72 -3.50
C VAL A 130 -9.94 -4.36 -2.23
N GLY A 131 -10.43 -5.36 -1.51
CA GLY A 131 -11.10 -5.16 -0.23
C GLY A 131 -10.11 -5.11 0.92
N HIS A 132 -10.57 -4.69 2.10
CA HIS A 132 -9.76 -4.62 3.31
C HIS A 132 -10.62 -4.89 4.54
N THR A 133 -10.20 -5.83 5.38
CA THR A 133 -10.83 -6.09 6.69
C THR A 133 -9.79 -6.41 7.77
N GLY A 134 -10.22 -6.47 9.00
CA GLY A 134 -9.38 -6.56 10.18
C GLY A 134 -9.31 -5.21 10.90
N LEU A 135 -8.11 -4.72 11.17
CA LEU A 135 -7.93 -3.32 11.61
C LEU A 135 -8.18 -2.40 10.42
N LEU A 136 -8.96 -1.36 10.61
CA LEU A 136 -9.29 -0.37 9.59
C LEU A 136 -8.76 1.00 10.03
N PRO A 137 -7.58 1.44 9.58
CA PRO A 137 -6.93 2.68 10.02
C PRO A 137 -7.78 3.93 9.90
N GLN A 138 -8.59 4.04 8.85
CA GLN A 138 -9.47 5.19 8.63
C GLN A 138 -10.52 5.40 9.73
N THR A 139 -10.95 4.33 10.41
CA THR A 139 -12.01 4.38 11.42
C THR A 139 -11.56 3.94 12.82
N ALA A 140 -10.39 3.32 12.92
CA ALA A 140 -9.86 2.82 14.20
C ALA A 140 -9.57 3.95 15.18
N LYS A 141 -9.98 3.78 16.43
CA LYS A 141 -9.60 4.67 17.52
C LYS A 141 -8.23 4.33 18.11
N THR A 142 -7.77 3.11 17.92
CA THR A 142 -6.48 2.61 18.40
C THR A 142 -5.95 1.56 17.44
N PHE A 143 -4.64 1.56 17.21
CA PHE A 143 -3.96 0.58 16.35
C PHE A 143 -3.62 -0.72 17.11
N LYS A 144 -4.63 -1.35 17.72
CA LYS A 144 -4.48 -2.65 18.41
C LYS A 144 -4.96 -3.79 17.52
N GLN A 145 -4.34 -4.96 17.71
CA GLN A 145 -4.77 -6.18 17.02
C GLN A 145 -6.24 -6.48 17.32
N VAL A 146 -7.03 -6.69 16.27
CA VAL A 146 -8.44 -7.07 16.32
C VAL A 146 -8.63 -8.55 15.98
N GLY A 147 -9.82 -9.12 16.21
CA GLY A 147 -10.07 -10.54 15.91
C GLY A 147 -9.56 -11.50 17.01
N ARG A 148 -9.30 -10.99 18.21
CA ARG A 148 -8.79 -11.80 19.35
C ARG A 148 -9.89 -12.55 20.08
N THR A 149 -11.14 -12.12 20.00
CA THR A 149 -12.30 -12.82 20.56
C THR A 149 -12.99 -13.61 19.46
N ALA A 150 -13.70 -14.69 19.83
CA ALA A 150 -14.44 -15.51 18.87
C ALA A 150 -15.47 -14.69 18.08
N ALA A 151 -16.12 -13.72 18.74
CA ALA A 151 -17.10 -12.85 18.09
C ALA A 151 -16.45 -11.94 17.04
N GLU A 152 -15.29 -11.31 17.35
CA GLU A 152 -14.55 -10.49 16.40
C GLU A 152 -13.99 -11.32 15.27
N ALA A 153 -13.43 -12.50 15.56
CA ALA A 153 -12.89 -13.42 14.55
C ALA A 153 -13.98 -13.84 13.54
N ASN A 154 -15.15 -14.24 14.03
CA ASN A 154 -16.28 -14.60 13.18
C ASN A 154 -16.77 -13.41 12.35
N ARG A 155 -16.84 -12.20 12.92
CA ARG A 155 -17.22 -10.99 12.18
C ARG A 155 -16.23 -10.72 11.04
N ILE A 156 -14.93 -10.73 11.30
CA ILE A 156 -13.91 -10.47 10.27
C ILE A 156 -13.94 -11.53 9.17
N ALA A 157 -14.15 -12.81 9.53
CA ALA A 157 -14.29 -13.88 8.52
C ALA A 157 -15.51 -13.68 7.63
N LEU A 158 -16.66 -13.30 8.20
CA LEU A 158 -17.88 -13.00 7.45
C LEU A 158 -17.72 -11.75 6.57
N GLU A 159 -17.03 -10.72 7.07
CA GLU A 159 -16.70 -9.52 6.29
C GLU A 159 -15.85 -9.87 5.07
N ALA A 160 -14.78 -10.68 5.23
CA ALA A 160 -13.94 -11.12 4.13
C ALA A 160 -14.73 -11.89 3.06
N GLN A 161 -15.62 -12.80 3.47
CA GLN A 161 -16.51 -13.52 2.54
C GLN A 161 -17.50 -12.60 1.82
N ALA A 162 -18.04 -11.60 2.53
CA ALA A 162 -18.95 -10.62 1.92
C ALA A 162 -18.24 -9.73 0.89
N ILE A 163 -17.02 -9.31 1.19
CA ILE A 163 -16.15 -8.55 0.29
C ILE A 163 -15.83 -9.36 -0.99
N GLU A 164 -15.44 -10.63 -0.84
CA GLU A 164 -15.20 -11.51 -1.99
C GLU A 164 -16.48 -11.67 -2.83
N LYS A 165 -17.61 -11.96 -2.18
CA LYS A 165 -18.90 -12.14 -2.86
C LYS A 165 -19.35 -10.89 -3.63
N ALA A 166 -18.99 -9.71 -3.14
CA ALA A 166 -19.26 -8.44 -3.81
C ALA A 166 -18.35 -8.21 -5.04
N GLY A 167 -17.36 -9.08 -5.30
CA GLY A 167 -16.54 -9.06 -6.51
C GLY A 167 -15.13 -8.51 -6.33
N ALA A 168 -14.67 -8.26 -5.10
CA ALA A 168 -13.25 -7.90 -4.88
C ALA A 168 -12.34 -9.05 -5.33
N PHE A 169 -11.30 -8.74 -6.10
CA PHE A 169 -10.37 -9.74 -6.64
C PHE A 169 -9.21 -10.08 -5.70
N MET A 170 -9.04 -9.33 -4.62
CA MET A 170 -7.99 -9.46 -3.62
C MET A 170 -8.46 -8.83 -2.31
N ILE A 171 -7.99 -9.31 -1.17
CA ILE A 171 -8.37 -8.78 0.15
C ILE A 171 -7.13 -8.57 1.02
N VAL A 172 -6.98 -7.36 1.58
CA VAL A 172 -6.01 -7.06 2.63
C VAL A 172 -6.57 -7.50 3.98
N LEU A 173 -5.77 -8.24 4.74
CA LEU A 173 -6.03 -8.65 6.12
C LEU A 173 -5.05 -7.92 7.04
N GLU A 174 -5.54 -6.96 7.82
CA GLU A 174 -4.69 -6.12 8.65
C GLU A 174 -4.82 -6.43 10.13
N HIS A 175 -3.65 -6.63 10.76
CA HIS A 175 -3.44 -6.71 12.21
C HIS A 175 -4.45 -7.60 12.94
N ILE A 176 -4.60 -8.83 12.44
CA ILE A 176 -5.43 -9.91 13.01
C ILE A 176 -4.53 -11.08 13.44
N PRO A 177 -5.03 -12.01 14.30
CA PRO A 177 -4.29 -13.21 14.67
C PRO A 177 -3.93 -14.07 13.46
N HIS A 178 -2.70 -14.59 13.43
CA HIS A 178 -2.17 -15.46 12.37
C HIS A 178 -3.09 -16.65 12.02
N ALA A 179 -3.61 -17.35 13.05
CA ALA A 179 -4.53 -18.48 12.82
C ALA A 179 -5.80 -18.05 12.08
N LEU A 180 -6.41 -16.91 12.49
CA LEU A 180 -7.59 -16.37 11.82
C LEU A 180 -7.30 -16.00 10.37
N ALA A 181 -6.15 -15.36 10.11
CA ALA A 181 -5.75 -15.01 8.74
C ALA A 181 -5.57 -16.26 7.87
N GLY A 182 -4.98 -17.32 8.41
CA GLY A 182 -4.83 -18.60 7.72
C GLY A 182 -6.18 -19.29 7.42
N GLU A 183 -7.14 -19.24 8.34
CA GLU A 183 -8.51 -19.74 8.14
C GLU A 183 -9.22 -18.97 7.04
N ILE A 184 -9.20 -17.64 7.08
CA ILE A 184 -9.79 -16.77 6.06
C ILE A 184 -9.15 -17.05 4.69
N THR A 185 -7.81 -17.10 4.62
CA THR A 185 -7.09 -17.36 3.38
C THR A 185 -7.49 -18.67 2.71
N LYS A 186 -7.70 -19.73 3.50
CA LYS A 186 -8.14 -21.06 3.00
C LYS A 186 -9.59 -21.05 2.54
N ALA A 187 -10.44 -20.24 3.16
CA ALA A 187 -11.88 -20.19 2.88
C ALA A 187 -12.21 -19.38 1.61
N LEU A 188 -11.39 -18.42 1.25
CA LEU A 188 -11.60 -17.55 0.09
C LEU A 188 -10.99 -18.13 -1.19
N SER A 189 -11.55 -17.79 -2.35
CA SER A 189 -11.03 -18.11 -3.67
C SER A 189 -10.09 -17.02 -4.22
N VAL A 190 -10.20 -15.79 -3.74
CA VAL A 190 -9.32 -14.68 -4.10
C VAL A 190 -8.10 -14.61 -3.19
N PRO A 191 -6.95 -14.08 -3.66
CA PRO A 191 -5.75 -13.96 -2.83
C PRO A 191 -5.93 -12.99 -1.66
N THR A 192 -5.32 -13.35 -0.52
CA THR A 192 -5.24 -12.50 0.66
C THR A 192 -3.83 -11.92 0.82
N ILE A 193 -3.74 -10.65 1.20
CA ILE A 193 -2.50 -9.94 1.47
C ILE A 193 -2.46 -9.54 2.93
N GLY A 194 -1.50 -10.08 3.67
CA GLY A 194 -1.36 -9.80 5.10
C GLY A 194 -0.49 -8.57 5.38
N ILE A 195 -0.88 -7.81 6.40
CA ILE A 195 -0.05 -6.84 7.09
C ILE A 195 -0.29 -6.97 8.59
N GLY A 196 0.72 -7.41 9.34
CA GLY A 196 0.53 -7.76 10.75
C GLY A 196 -0.47 -8.91 10.99
N ALA A 197 -0.70 -9.77 10.00
CA ALA A 197 -1.63 -10.89 10.03
C ALA A 197 -0.93 -12.28 9.97
N GLY A 198 0.39 -12.32 10.11
CA GLY A 198 1.17 -13.56 10.05
C GLY A 198 1.47 -14.02 8.62
N ALA A 199 2.07 -15.22 8.49
CA ALA A 199 2.66 -15.70 7.25
C ALA A 199 1.72 -16.51 6.33
N ASP A 200 0.51 -16.84 6.79
CA ASP A 200 -0.37 -17.78 6.08
C ASP A 200 -1.26 -17.14 4.99
N CYS A 201 -1.19 -15.82 4.81
CA CYS A 201 -1.81 -15.14 3.67
C CYS A 201 -1.10 -15.50 2.36
N ASP A 202 -1.75 -15.34 1.22
CA ASP A 202 -1.16 -15.58 -0.11
C ASP A 202 -0.06 -14.57 -0.46
N GLY A 203 -0.07 -13.41 0.15
CA GLY A 203 0.96 -12.37 0.01
C GLY A 203 1.13 -11.53 1.27
N GLN A 204 2.06 -10.57 1.18
CA GLN A 204 2.35 -9.62 2.26
C GLN A 204 2.53 -8.22 1.67
N VAL A 205 2.02 -7.21 2.36
CA VAL A 205 2.33 -5.80 2.09
C VAL A 205 3.15 -5.21 3.23
N LEU A 206 4.09 -4.34 2.89
CA LEU A 206 4.87 -3.56 3.84
C LEU A 206 4.93 -2.10 3.38
N VAL A 207 4.81 -1.19 4.32
CA VAL A 207 4.99 0.24 4.07
C VAL A 207 6.46 0.50 3.75
N ILE A 208 6.74 1.14 2.63
CA ILE A 208 8.13 1.35 2.16
C ILE A 208 8.95 2.16 3.16
N ASN A 209 8.35 3.14 3.83
CA ASN A 209 9.01 3.94 4.86
C ASN A 209 9.45 3.09 6.04
N ASP A 210 8.61 2.12 6.47
CA ASP A 210 8.98 1.16 7.51
C ASP A 210 10.15 0.29 7.04
N ALA A 211 10.06 -0.26 5.83
CA ALA A 211 11.10 -1.12 5.25
C ALA A 211 12.45 -0.39 5.15
N LEU A 212 12.43 0.89 4.81
CA LEU A 212 13.63 1.73 4.66
C LEU A 212 14.13 2.30 5.99
N GLY A 213 13.37 2.18 7.08
CA GLY A 213 13.68 2.85 8.34
C GLY A 213 13.68 4.38 8.17
N LEU A 214 12.67 4.90 7.47
CA LEU A 214 12.47 6.33 7.22
C LEU A 214 11.27 6.81 8.05
N GLY A 215 11.51 7.36 9.23
CA GLY A 215 10.49 7.78 10.20
C GLY A 215 11.00 7.61 11.64
N ASP A 216 10.12 7.85 12.61
CA ASP A 216 10.43 7.80 14.04
C ASP A 216 9.69 6.68 14.78
N TYR A 217 8.68 6.08 14.14
CA TYR A 217 7.87 5.00 14.69
C TYR A 217 7.60 3.93 13.62
N TRP A 218 7.64 2.67 14.05
CA TRP A 218 7.31 1.51 13.22
C TRP A 218 6.38 0.57 13.97
N PRO A 219 5.33 0.03 13.30
CA PRO A 219 4.49 -1.00 13.89
C PRO A 219 5.34 -2.22 14.29
N PRO A 220 5.00 -2.92 15.39
CA PRO A 220 5.77 -4.07 15.88
C PRO A 220 5.91 -5.23 14.88
N PHE A 221 5.02 -5.31 13.89
CA PHE A 221 5.03 -6.32 12.85
C PHE A 221 5.83 -5.91 11.61
N SER A 222 6.26 -4.65 11.51
CA SER A 222 7.07 -4.19 10.38
C SER A 222 8.52 -4.63 10.54
N LYS A 223 9.20 -4.84 9.41
CA LYS A 223 10.61 -5.18 9.36
C LYS A 223 11.39 -4.10 8.64
N GLN A 224 12.41 -3.56 9.31
CA GLN A 224 13.37 -2.65 8.71
C GLN A 224 14.47 -3.43 7.98
N TYR A 225 14.69 -3.09 6.72
CA TYR A 225 15.79 -3.62 5.90
C TYR A 225 16.92 -2.63 5.76
N ALA A 226 16.67 -1.34 6.09
CA ALA A 226 17.65 -0.25 6.04
C ALA A 226 17.37 0.77 7.16
N TYR A 227 18.23 1.79 7.26
CA TYR A 227 18.13 2.88 8.24
C TYR A 227 18.34 4.23 7.54
N VAL A 228 17.45 4.55 6.60
CA VAL A 228 17.61 5.70 5.70
C VAL A 228 17.56 7.03 6.46
N SER A 229 16.76 7.18 7.53
CA SER A 229 16.77 8.38 8.37
C SER A 229 18.17 8.72 8.90
N LYS A 230 18.93 7.69 9.34
CA LYS A 230 20.31 7.88 9.81
C LYS A 230 21.25 8.32 8.67
N THR A 231 21.03 7.76 7.47
CA THR A 231 21.81 8.12 6.28
C THR A 231 21.52 9.56 5.87
N VAL A 232 20.27 9.98 5.85
CA VAL A 232 19.89 11.37 5.55
C VAL A 232 20.52 12.33 6.55
N LEU A 233 20.45 12.02 7.84
CA LEU A 233 21.05 12.84 8.89
C LEU A 233 22.57 12.97 8.71
N LYS A 234 23.26 11.86 8.40
CA LYS A 234 24.70 11.85 8.14
C LYS A 234 25.04 12.73 6.94
N VAL A 235 24.39 12.52 5.81
CA VAL A 235 24.60 13.29 4.56
C VAL A 235 24.36 14.78 4.79
N ALA A 236 23.29 15.15 5.50
CA ALA A 236 23.00 16.55 5.78
C ALA A 236 24.08 17.22 6.63
N ARG A 237 24.63 16.52 7.62
CA ARG A 237 25.73 17.03 8.47
C ARG A 237 27.04 17.17 7.67
N GLU A 238 27.43 16.14 6.94
CA GLU A 238 28.64 16.16 6.11
C GLU A 238 28.57 17.29 5.09
N PHE A 239 27.44 17.45 4.42
CA PHE A 239 27.22 18.54 3.47
C PHE A 239 27.38 19.92 4.14
N SER A 240 26.77 20.13 5.32
CA SER A 240 26.90 21.40 6.06
C SER A 240 28.36 21.70 6.41
N GLU A 241 29.08 20.71 6.96
CA GLU A 241 30.48 20.85 7.33
C GLU A 241 31.41 21.17 6.13
N GLU A 242 31.12 20.53 4.98
CA GLU A 242 31.86 20.78 3.74
C GLU A 242 31.62 22.20 3.18
N VAL A 243 30.38 22.68 3.24
CA VAL A 243 30.02 24.05 2.84
C VAL A 243 30.68 25.06 3.77
N GLU A 244 30.59 24.88 5.11
CA GLU A 244 31.18 25.78 6.10
C GLU A 244 32.72 25.84 5.99
N SER A 245 33.37 24.69 5.69
CA SER A 245 34.81 24.59 5.51
C SER A 245 35.29 24.90 4.09
N MET A 246 34.42 25.37 3.19
CA MET A 246 34.72 25.65 1.78
C MET A 246 35.27 24.44 0.99
N LYS A 247 34.96 23.24 1.40
CA LYS A 247 35.31 22.00 0.69
C LYS A 247 34.31 21.67 -0.41
N PHE A 248 33.03 22.10 -0.27
CA PHE A 248 32.02 22.00 -1.30
C PHE A 248 31.60 23.41 -1.79
N PRO A 249 31.42 23.63 -3.11
CA PRO A 249 31.80 22.71 -4.20
C PRO A 249 33.30 22.58 -4.34
N SER A 250 33.82 21.37 -4.52
CA SER A 250 35.21 21.18 -4.89
C SER A 250 35.38 21.55 -6.36
N ASN A 251 36.47 22.26 -6.69
CA ASN A 251 36.84 22.61 -8.08
C ASN A 251 37.12 21.37 -8.98
N ILE A 252 36.96 20.16 -8.46
CA ILE A 252 37.43 18.91 -9.06
C ILE A 252 36.26 17.93 -9.31
N ILE A 253 35.02 18.29 -9.01
CA ILE A 253 33.88 17.43 -9.41
C ILE A 253 33.61 17.62 -10.90
N GLN A 254 34.44 16.99 -11.72
CA GLN A 254 33.97 16.58 -13.06
C GLN A 254 33.00 15.43 -12.86
N PHE A 255 31.70 15.71 -13.00
CA PHE A 255 30.72 14.67 -13.26
C PHE A 255 31.06 14.06 -14.62
N THR A 256 31.97 13.09 -14.65
CA THR A 256 32.09 12.18 -15.78
C THR A 256 30.85 11.28 -15.75
N GLY A 257 29.78 11.75 -16.42
CA GLY A 257 28.53 11.02 -16.56
C GLY A 257 28.68 9.80 -17.47
N THR A 258 29.45 8.80 -17.04
CA THR A 258 29.65 7.55 -17.78
C THR A 258 29.79 6.36 -16.85
N ASP A 259 28.94 6.26 -15.82
CA ASP A 259 28.66 4.97 -15.21
C ASP A 259 27.18 4.63 -15.40
N LYS A 260 26.88 4.29 -16.65
CA LYS A 260 25.75 3.44 -17.00
C LYS A 260 26.21 2.01 -16.76
N ASN A 261 25.90 1.47 -15.59
CA ASN A 261 25.83 0.03 -15.36
C ASN A 261 24.40 -0.34 -15.02
#